data_d842ac4ddd1d80fe87472b38d3292c00
#
_entry.id   d842ac4ddd1d80fe87472b38d3292c00
#
_cell.length_a   1.000
_cell.length_b   1.000
_cell.length_c   1.000
_cell.angle_alpha   90.00
_cell.angle_beta   90.00
_cell.angle_gamma   90.00
#
_symmetry.space_group_name_H-M   'P 1'
#
loop_
_entity.id
_entity.type
_entity.pdbx_description
1 polymer ?
#
loop_
_entity_poly.entity_id
_entity_poly.type
_entity_poly.pdbx_seq_one_letter_code
_entity_poly.pdbx_strand_id
1 'polypeptide(L)'
;MRTRFLSAIISFLLVSIALGSCLDSEETTAYSSDATIHAFSLETIHGVDYKFEIDQLNNLIYNLDSMPVDADTLIDSIQIDQISVAWTVTSADTVLNTEAYHNLLPAMNATGSEGIKLKVYAPDGVTTRDYTLQIRVHRQDPDSLMWTRMDREGDPISQTINQEGQKVVILNDELLLYTSTSELYRTSTAPGQYGWSRQSVTGLPEEADITTLTNFNDRLYILAEGAVYSSDITGTSWEEVTGLSGNVLSLLANIPSNDITGRAATLAGIRLNEAGAQEFCTTTDGQSWTSGNAVPEGFPTQHIYYANYTTGSRIGQTVITGMPRSNEEKTIPWMTADGTDWAALETNTENASCPDMDNPFIMRYNNRFYIFGGTMEDIYESETGIAWQEIERKFLLPPSFAGKTSYTVAVDHTPQGVTAVDEKRDFIWVIFGGNGTATEVWRGRLNKLGFERE
;
A
#
# COMPACT_ATOMS: atom_id res chain seq x y z
N MET A 1 101.16 -23.71 17.17
CA MET A 1 100.36 -22.54 17.52
C MET A 1 99.97 -21.62 16.32
N ARG A 2 100.74 -21.60 15.25
CA ARG A 2 100.47 -20.68 14.09
C ARG A 2 99.20 -21.05 13.24
N THR A 3 98.86 -22.32 13.13
CA THR A 3 97.75 -22.79 12.33
C THR A 3 96.36 -22.51 13.00
N ARG A 4 96.30 -22.50 14.32
CA ARG A 4 95.03 -22.22 15.05
C ARG A 4 94.66 -20.73 15.02
N PHE A 5 95.70 -19.85 14.97
CA PHE A 5 95.49 -18.42 14.85
C PHE A 5 95.03 -18.02 13.46
N LEU A 6 95.53 -18.69 12.42
CA LEU A 6 95.12 -18.44 11.05
C LEU A 6 93.67 -18.88 10.78
N SER A 7 93.23 -19.97 11.34
CA SER A 7 91.81 -20.44 11.23
C SER A 7 90.88 -19.53 11.96
N ALA A 8 91.26 -18.95 13.09
CA ALA A 8 90.46 -17.99 13.86
C ALA A 8 90.30 -16.66 13.10
N ILE A 9 91.34 -16.19 12.41
CA ILE A 9 91.28 -14.97 11.58
C ILE A 9 90.42 -15.19 10.37
N ILE A 10 90.55 -16.31 9.70
CA ILE A 10 89.69 -16.67 8.54
C ILE A 10 88.26 -16.82 8.94
N SER A 11 87.94 -17.44 10.06
CA SER A 11 86.54 -17.55 10.59
C SER A 11 85.99 -16.17 10.95
N PHE A 12 86.78 -15.29 11.53
CA PHE A 12 86.38 -13.91 11.88
C PHE A 12 86.13 -13.06 10.64
N LEU A 13 86.97 -13.25 9.58
CA LEU A 13 86.81 -12.55 8.31
C LEU A 13 85.58 -13.04 7.58
N LEU A 14 85.30 -14.33 7.59
CA LEU A 14 84.10 -14.92 6.98
C LEU A 14 82.81 -14.47 7.70
N VAL A 15 82.84 -14.38 9.02
CA VAL A 15 81.70 -13.87 9.79
C VAL A 15 81.49 -12.35 9.54
N SER A 16 82.56 -11.57 9.39
CA SER A 16 82.45 -10.15 9.07
C SER A 16 81.92 -9.89 7.71
N ILE A 17 82.21 -10.72 6.71
CA ILE A 17 81.64 -10.65 5.35
C ILE A 17 80.18 -11.08 5.35
N ALA A 18 79.81 -12.09 6.14
CA ALA A 18 78.41 -12.52 6.27
C ALA A 18 77.52 -11.50 7.00
N LEU A 19 78.06 -10.69 7.92
CA LEU A 19 77.34 -9.62 8.62
C LEU A 19 77.28 -8.33 7.83
N GLY A 20 78.18 -8.10 6.85
CA GLY A 20 78.15 -6.93 5.95
C GLY A 20 77.22 -7.06 4.79
N SER A 21 76.79 -8.29 4.45
CA SER A 21 75.88 -8.53 3.30
C SER A 21 74.38 -8.24 3.58
N CYS A 22 74.03 -7.84 4.81
CA CYS A 22 72.68 -7.51 5.21
C CYS A 22 72.43 -6.00 5.42
N LEU A 23 73.37 -5.12 5.07
CA LEU A 23 73.24 -3.69 5.35
C LEU A 23 73.10 -2.79 4.10
N ASP A 24 72.83 -3.37 2.94
CA ASP A 24 72.54 -2.61 1.72
C ASP A 24 71.31 -3.17 1.02
N SER A 25 70.19 -3.29 1.78
CA SER A 25 68.90 -3.15 1.18
C SER A 25 68.48 -1.69 1.41
N GLU A 26 68.70 -0.81 0.47
CA GLU A 26 67.75 0.26 0.26
C GLU A 26 66.40 -0.39 0.17
N GLU A 27 65.67 -0.58 1.28
CA GLU A 27 64.22 -0.78 1.24
C GLU A 27 63.67 0.45 0.52
N THR A 28 63.57 0.37 -0.78
CA THR A 28 62.62 1.19 -1.50
C THR A 28 61.27 0.81 -0.88
N THR A 29 60.82 1.58 0.10
CA THR A 29 59.45 1.47 0.61
C THR A 29 58.55 1.69 -0.56
N ALA A 30 58.12 0.57 -1.20
CA ALA A 30 57.14 0.62 -2.26
C ALA A 30 55.85 1.15 -1.61
N TYR A 31 55.52 2.39 -1.86
CA TYR A 31 54.24 2.95 -1.46
C TYR A 31 53.12 2.15 -2.09
N SER A 32 52.05 1.97 -1.28
CA SER A 32 50.84 1.24 -1.77
C SER A 32 50.22 1.93 -2.99
N SER A 33 49.84 1.15 -3.97
CA SER A 33 49.09 1.60 -5.13
C SER A 33 47.55 1.53 -4.89
N ASP A 34 47.14 1.39 -3.63
CA ASP A 34 45.71 1.32 -3.28
C ASP A 34 45.05 2.69 -3.40
N ALA A 35 44.20 2.85 -4.41
CA ALA A 35 43.34 4.00 -4.66
C ALA A 35 41.85 3.68 -4.45
N THR A 36 41.53 2.73 -3.55
CA THR A 36 40.14 2.35 -3.29
C THR A 36 39.53 3.10 -2.10
N ILE A 37 38.22 3.32 -2.16
CA ILE A 37 37.43 3.77 -1.01
C ILE A 37 36.98 2.51 -0.27
N HIS A 38 37.31 2.43 1.03
CA HIS A 38 37.00 1.27 1.89
C HIS A 38 35.74 1.47 2.72
N ALA A 39 35.38 2.71 3.07
CA ALA A 39 34.17 3.05 3.80
C ALA A 39 33.68 4.43 3.38
N PHE A 40 32.37 4.62 3.40
CA PHE A 40 31.72 5.89 3.19
C PHE A 40 30.43 5.95 4.02
N SER A 41 30.22 7.04 4.75
CA SER A 41 28.97 7.36 5.45
C SER A 41 28.71 8.86 5.47
N LEU A 42 27.44 9.21 5.61
CA LEU A 42 26.99 10.57 5.85
C LEU A 42 26.47 10.70 7.29
N GLU A 43 26.36 11.93 7.75
CA GLU A 43 25.61 12.26 8.96
C GLU A 43 24.16 11.73 8.85
N THR A 44 23.53 11.47 10.00
CA THR A 44 22.17 10.91 10.05
C THR A 44 21.13 11.82 9.40
N ILE A 45 20.21 11.23 8.66
CA ILE A 45 19.03 11.92 8.11
C ILE A 45 17.84 11.59 9.02
N HIS A 46 17.28 12.60 9.69
CA HIS A 46 16.21 12.43 10.69
C HIS A 46 16.55 11.39 11.79
N GLY A 47 17.84 11.30 12.18
CA GLY A 47 18.28 10.33 13.16
C GLY A 47 18.46 8.90 12.67
N VAL A 48 18.36 8.67 11.35
CA VAL A 48 18.57 7.37 10.71
C VAL A 48 19.90 7.34 9.99
N ASP A 49 20.68 6.28 10.22
CA ASP A 49 21.92 5.99 9.49
C ASP A 49 21.61 5.24 8.19
N TYR A 50 21.93 5.84 7.07
CA TYR A 50 21.78 5.21 5.75
C TYR A 50 23.07 4.50 5.35
N LYS A 51 22.97 3.19 5.09
CA LYS A 51 24.13 2.38 4.65
C LYS A 51 24.44 2.67 3.20
N PHE A 52 25.73 2.87 2.92
CA PHE A 52 26.26 3.03 1.57
C PHE A 52 26.97 1.76 1.10
N GLU A 53 26.71 1.39 -0.14
CA GLU A 53 27.44 0.38 -0.89
C GLU A 53 28.52 1.04 -1.74
N ILE A 54 29.71 0.42 -1.79
CA ILE A 54 30.82 0.85 -2.61
C ILE A 54 31.05 -0.22 -3.67
N ASP A 55 30.48 -0.02 -4.85
CA ASP A 55 30.67 -0.90 -6.00
C ASP A 55 32.05 -0.64 -6.61
N GLN A 56 33.00 -1.50 -6.25
CA GLN A 56 34.38 -1.42 -6.71
C GLN A 56 34.55 -1.74 -8.21
N LEU A 57 33.60 -2.43 -8.83
CA LEU A 57 33.65 -2.77 -10.25
C LEU A 57 33.24 -1.56 -11.12
N ASN A 58 32.17 -0.91 -10.74
CA ASN A 58 31.59 0.22 -11.46
C ASN A 58 32.07 1.57 -10.92
N ASN A 59 32.84 1.57 -9.82
CA ASN A 59 33.31 2.76 -9.11
C ASN A 59 32.16 3.68 -8.69
N LEU A 60 31.09 3.08 -8.13
CA LEU A 60 29.92 3.79 -7.65
C LEU A 60 29.81 3.71 -6.12
N ILE A 61 29.34 4.78 -5.53
CA ILE A 61 28.98 4.85 -4.12
C ILE A 61 27.51 5.26 -4.06
N TYR A 62 26.67 4.46 -3.43
CA TYR A 62 25.25 4.76 -3.32
C TYR A 62 24.65 4.19 -2.03
N ASN A 63 23.60 4.85 -1.53
CA ASN A 63 22.86 4.33 -0.38
C ASN A 63 21.98 3.14 -0.81
N LEU A 64 21.96 2.08 0.04
CA LEU A 64 21.18 0.87 -0.21
C LEU A 64 19.68 1.16 -0.15
N ASP A 65 19.24 1.79 0.93
CA ASP A 65 17.86 2.22 1.13
C ASP A 65 17.72 3.68 0.69
N SER A 66 16.66 4.02 -0.04
CA SER A 66 16.42 5.42 -0.43
C SER A 66 16.12 6.29 0.78
N MET A 67 16.67 7.51 0.81
CA MET A 67 16.37 8.52 1.82
C MET A 67 14.94 9.06 1.66
N PRO A 68 14.32 9.65 2.70
CA PRO A 68 12.98 10.21 2.62
C PRO A 68 12.89 11.37 1.62
N VAL A 69 11.67 11.71 1.21
CA VAL A 69 11.39 12.71 0.16
C VAL A 69 11.97 14.09 0.47
N ASP A 70 11.95 14.47 1.75
CA ASP A 70 12.44 15.75 2.26
C ASP A 70 13.96 15.78 2.55
N ALA A 71 14.66 14.69 2.23
CA ALA A 71 16.12 14.63 2.39
C ALA A 71 16.85 15.65 1.49
N ASP A 72 16.22 16.15 0.43
CA ASP A 72 16.76 17.19 -0.44
C ASP A 72 17.13 18.47 0.34
N THR A 73 16.34 18.84 1.35
CA THR A 73 16.59 20.00 2.21
C THR A 73 17.72 19.78 3.24
N LEU A 74 18.19 18.54 3.41
CA LEU A 74 19.24 18.15 4.32
C LEU A 74 20.56 17.90 3.58
N ILE A 75 20.50 17.23 2.43
CA ILE A 75 21.70 16.89 1.64
C ILE A 75 22.28 18.08 0.87
N ASP A 76 21.60 19.22 0.83
CA ASP A 76 22.17 20.47 0.31
C ASP A 76 23.27 21.04 1.21
N SER A 77 23.31 20.62 2.50
CA SER A 77 24.29 21.05 3.49
C SER A 77 24.50 19.97 4.55
N ILE A 78 25.23 18.90 4.22
CA ILE A 78 25.45 17.73 5.07
C ILE A 78 26.95 17.43 5.24
N GLN A 79 27.35 16.86 6.40
CA GLN A 79 28.71 16.37 6.61
C GLN A 79 28.87 14.94 6.10
N ILE A 80 30.07 14.65 5.58
CA ILE A 80 30.50 13.28 5.32
C ILE A 80 31.10 12.76 6.62
N ASP A 81 30.37 11.87 7.30
CA ASP A 81 30.80 11.33 8.61
C ASP A 81 32.06 10.47 8.47
N GLN A 82 32.13 9.66 7.42
CA GLN A 82 33.29 8.82 7.15
C GLN A 82 33.58 8.70 5.65
N ILE A 83 34.87 8.85 5.31
CA ILE A 83 35.45 8.37 4.07
C ILE A 83 36.80 7.76 4.34
N SER A 84 36.99 6.46 4.06
CA SER A 84 38.23 5.75 4.35
C SER A 84 38.97 5.45 3.04
N VAL A 85 40.16 6.01 2.91
CA VAL A 85 41.06 5.84 1.76
C VAL A 85 42.49 5.65 2.25
N ALA A 86 43.37 5.08 1.42
CA ALA A 86 44.76 4.84 1.79
C ALA A 86 45.60 6.14 1.88
N TRP A 87 45.26 7.19 1.13
CA TRP A 87 45.98 8.48 1.18
C TRP A 87 45.00 9.66 1.15
N THR A 88 44.57 10.13 -0.02
CA THR A 88 43.73 11.33 -0.13
C THR A 88 42.63 11.19 -1.18
N VAL A 89 41.56 11.95 -0.99
CA VAL A 89 40.44 12.03 -1.93
C VAL A 89 40.13 13.50 -2.24
N THR A 90 39.80 13.78 -3.49
CA THR A 90 39.38 15.11 -3.95
C THR A 90 38.00 15.06 -4.59
N SER A 91 37.30 16.19 -4.51
CA SER A 91 36.09 16.48 -5.26
C SER A 91 36.30 17.82 -5.97
N ALA A 92 36.04 17.87 -7.30
CA ALA A 92 36.30 19.06 -8.13
C ALA A 92 37.71 19.65 -7.90
N ASP A 93 38.73 18.78 -7.88
CA ASP A 93 40.15 19.11 -7.66
C ASP A 93 40.52 19.72 -6.27
N THR A 94 39.57 19.73 -5.36
CA THR A 94 39.76 20.18 -3.98
C THR A 94 39.80 18.98 -3.02
N VAL A 95 40.74 18.92 -2.09
CA VAL A 95 40.80 17.86 -1.09
C VAL A 95 39.49 17.87 -0.28
N LEU A 96 38.88 16.71 -0.17
CA LEU A 96 37.61 16.57 0.55
C LEU A 96 37.85 16.73 2.04
N ASN A 97 37.13 17.68 2.66
CA ASN A 97 37.19 17.94 4.09
C ASN A 97 35.93 17.37 4.78
N THR A 98 36.06 16.31 5.54
CA THR A 98 34.94 15.67 6.25
C THR A 98 34.34 16.52 7.37
N GLU A 99 35.10 17.54 7.88
CA GLU A 99 34.58 18.48 8.87
C GLU A 99 33.73 19.61 8.29
N ALA A 100 33.71 19.73 6.96
CA ALA A 100 32.93 20.74 6.25
C ALA A 100 31.56 20.20 5.82
N TYR A 101 30.60 21.10 5.70
CA TYR A 101 29.33 20.79 5.07
C TYR A 101 29.47 20.78 3.54
N HIS A 102 28.84 19.81 2.90
CA HIS A 102 28.88 19.59 1.47
C HIS A 102 27.47 19.67 0.86
N ASN A 103 27.37 20.30 -0.29
CA ASN A 103 26.14 20.23 -1.09
C ASN A 103 26.17 18.97 -1.95
N LEU A 104 25.36 17.98 -1.59
CA LEU A 104 25.24 16.71 -2.28
C LEU A 104 24.03 16.62 -3.22
N LEU A 105 23.27 17.70 -3.43
CA LEU A 105 22.13 17.72 -4.39
C LEU A 105 22.52 17.24 -5.80
N PRO A 106 23.73 17.53 -6.35
CA PRO A 106 24.10 16.99 -7.66
C PRO A 106 24.21 15.46 -7.74
N ALA A 107 24.30 14.79 -6.58
CA ALA A 107 24.30 13.34 -6.50
C ALA A 107 22.85 12.76 -6.35
N MET A 108 21.85 13.60 -6.05
CA MET A 108 20.47 13.17 -5.80
C MET A 108 19.83 12.57 -7.03
N ASN A 109 19.43 11.29 -6.91
CA ASN A 109 18.79 10.53 -7.98
C ASN A 109 19.55 10.53 -9.32
N ALA A 110 20.85 10.79 -9.27
CA ALA A 110 21.74 10.71 -10.41
C ALA A 110 21.87 9.25 -10.89
N THR A 111 22.05 9.06 -12.19
CA THR A 111 22.12 7.74 -12.84
C THR A 111 23.31 7.65 -13.80
N GLY A 112 23.76 6.43 -14.04
CA GLY A 112 24.87 6.18 -14.96
C GLY A 112 26.15 6.86 -14.50
N SER A 113 26.70 7.76 -15.31
CA SER A 113 27.91 8.54 -14.99
C SER A 113 27.63 9.88 -14.31
N GLU A 114 26.37 10.21 -14.06
CA GLU A 114 25.99 11.43 -13.36
C GLU A 114 26.20 11.28 -11.85
N GLY A 115 26.35 12.41 -11.14
CA GLY A 115 26.61 12.46 -9.71
C GLY A 115 27.90 13.19 -9.37
N ILE A 116 28.26 13.18 -8.08
CA ILE A 116 29.47 13.85 -7.61
C ILE A 116 30.69 12.96 -7.86
N LYS A 117 31.70 13.52 -8.51
CA LYS A 117 32.96 12.82 -8.79
C LYS A 117 33.93 12.94 -7.61
N LEU A 118 34.43 11.80 -7.17
CA LEU A 118 35.44 11.68 -6.14
C LEU A 118 36.69 11.03 -6.75
N LYS A 119 37.82 11.71 -6.71
CA LYS A 119 39.08 11.16 -7.20
C LYS A 119 39.98 10.79 -6.04
N VAL A 120 40.32 9.52 -5.96
CA VAL A 120 41.19 8.95 -4.93
C VAL A 120 42.60 8.83 -5.47
N TYR A 121 43.56 9.23 -4.66
CA TYR A 121 44.99 9.12 -4.95
C TYR A 121 45.61 8.08 -4.02
N ALA A 122 46.39 7.20 -4.58
CA ALA A 122 47.17 6.22 -3.83
C ALA A 122 48.47 6.85 -3.20
N PRO A 123 49.03 6.25 -2.14
CA PRO A 123 50.26 6.68 -1.55
C PRO A 123 51.49 6.70 -2.46
N ASP A 124 51.43 5.95 -3.60
CA ASP A 124 52.53 5.94 -4.61
C ASP A 124 52.62 7.26 -5.40
N GLY A 125 51.63 8.16 -5.27
CA GLY A 125 51.57 9.45 -5.92
C GLY A 125 51.28 9.38 -7.45
N VAL A 126 51.04 8.20 -8.00
CA VAL A 126 50.84 7.97 -9.41
C VAL A 126 49.46 7.34 -9.69
N THR A 127 49.09 6.35 -8.90
CA THR A 127 47.84 5.61 -9.07
C THR A 127 46.65 6.44 -8.61
N THR A 128 45.65 6.57 -9.45
CA THR A 128 44.39 7.26 -9.10
C THR A 128 43.18 6.44 -9.54
N ARG A 129 42.04 6.65 -8.86
CA ARG A 129 40.76 6.04 -9.19
C ARG A 129 39.64 7.05 -9.02
N ASP A 130 38.73 7.10 -10.00
CA ASP A 130 37.57 7.99 -9.97
C ASP A 130 36.33 7.20 -9.55
N TYR A 131 35.62 7.69 -8.55
CA TYR A 131 34.34 7.20 -8.08
C TYR A 131 33.23 8.21 -8.37
N THR A 132 32.01 7.73 -8.46
CA THR A 132 30.82 8.56 -8.61
C THR A 132 29.90 8.32 -7.40
N LEU A 133 29.63 9.36 -6.63
CA LEU A 133 28.65 9.34 -5.55
C LEU A 133 27.25 9.61 -6.13
N GLN A 134 26.32 8.73 -5.82
CA GLN A 134 24.90 8.84 -6.16
C GLN A 134 24.08 8.67 -4.89
N ILE A 135 23.08 9.53 -4.68
CA ILE A 135 22.21 9.48 -3.51
C ILE A 135 20.79 9.19 -3.99
N ARG A 136 20.22 8.08 -3.52
CA ARG A 136 18.86 7.70 -3.79
C ARG A 136 17.94 8.34 -2.77
N VAL A 137 17.00 9.14 -3.25
CA VAL A 137 15.96 9.81 -2.46
C VAL A 137 14.61 9.40 -3.04
N HIS A 138 13.67 9.06 -2.20
CA HIS A 138 12.31 8.76 -2.65
C HIS A 138 11.71 9.97 -3.34
N ARG A 139 11.03 9.76 -4.47
CA ARG A 139 10.29 10.82 -5.18
C ARG A 139 8.91 11.06 -4.57
N GLN A 140 8.43 10.13 -3.79
CA GLN A 140 7.15 10.15 -3.08
C GLN A 140 7.35 9.41 -1.76
N ASP A 141 6.60 9.79 -0.73
CA ASP A 141 6.66 9.09 0.56
C ASP A 141 6.30 7.61 0.37
N PRO A 142 7.18 6.70 0.78
CA PRO A 142 6.83 5.28 0.81
C PRO A 142 5.73 5.04 1.84
N ASP A 143 4.89 4.04 1.59
CA ASP A 143 3.79 3.62 2.46
C ASP A 143 2.77 4.74 2.78
N SER A 144 2.70 5.76 1.93
CA SER A 144 1.69 6.83 2.00
C SER A 144 0.49 6.53 1.11
N LEU A 145 -0.68 7.02 1.49
CA LEU A 145 -1.89 6.98 0.67
C LEU A 145 -1.96 8.24 -0.20
N MET A 146 -1.74 8.07 -1.49
CA MET A 146 -1.76 9.15 -2.47
C MET A 146 -3.12 9.23 -3.16
N TRP A 147 -3.73 10.41 -3.16
CA TRP A 147 -5.03 10.64 -3.77
C TRP A 147 -4.91 11.43 -5.08
N THR A 148 -5.65 11.01 -6.07
CA THR A 148 -5.74 11.67 -7.38
C THR A 148 -7.20 11.91 -7.71
N ARG A 149 -7.55 13.14 -8.07
CA ARG A 149 -8.88 13.46 -8.60
C ARG A 149 -9.00 12.92 -10.03
N MET A 150 -10.07 12.19 -10.31
CA MET A 150 -10.23 11.43 -11.54
C MET A 150 -11.37 11.93 -12.44
N ASP A 151 -12.29 12.74 -11.91
CA ASP A 151 -13.30 13.40 -12.73
C ASP A 151 -12.69 14.51 -13.58
N ARG A 152 -13.16 14.65 -14.80
CA ARG A 152 -12.69 15.66 -15.75
C ARG A 152 -13.86 16.57 -16.13
N GLU A 153 -13.54 17.83 -16.45
CA GLU A 153 -14.54 18.75 -16.99
C GLU A 153 -15.12 18.17 -18.29
N GLY A 154 -16.45 18.08 -18.34
CA GLY A 154 -17.18 17.49 -19.47
C GLY A 154 -17.49 15.99 -19.37
N ASP A 155 -16.97 15.30 -18.35
CA ASP A 155 -17.39 13.91 -18.09
C ASP A 155 -18.88 13.88 -17.71
N PRO A 156 -19.62 12.85 -18.18
CA PRO A 156 -21.04 12.69 -17.81
C PRO A 156 -21.28 12.66 -16.30
N ILE A 157 -20.30 12.18 -15.52
CA ILE A 157 -20.39 12.05 -14.07
C ILE A 157 -20.13 13.39 -13.35
N SER A 158 -19.48 14.36 -13.98
CA SER A 158 -19.13 15.65 -13.34
C SER A 158 -20.33 16.58 -13.12
N GLN A 159 -21.51 16.17 -13.52
CA GLN A 159 -22.74 16.92 -13.28
C GLN A 159 -23.17 16.79 -11.82
N THR A 160 -23.87 17.80 -11.32
CA THR A 160 -24.49 17.73 -9.99
C THR A 160 -25.58 16.67 -10.00
N ILE A 161 -25.34 15.60 -9.24
CA ILE A 161 -26.29 14.52 -9.05
C ILE A 161 -27.00 14.79 -7.73
N ASN A 162 -28.27 15.18 -7.77
CA ASN A 162 -29.08 15.29 -6.56
C ASN A 162 -29.48 13.88 -6.14
N GLN A 163 -28.88 13.36 -5.07
CA GLN A 163 -29.12 11.98 -4.72
C GLN A 163 -29.26 11.70 -3.25
N GLU A 164 -30.33 11.04 -2.99
CA GLU A 164 -30.51 10.16 -1.84
C GLU A 164 -30.16 8.76 -2.32
N GLY A 165 -29.00 8.27 -1.98
CA GLY A 165 -28.52 6.92 -2.27
C GLY A 165 -27.72 6.80 -3.58
N GLN A 166 -26.47 6.44 -3.45
CA GLN A 166 -25.57 6.05 -4.52
C GLN A 166 -24.77 4.84 -4.07
N LYS A 167 -24.42 3.97 -5.01
CA LYS A 167 -23.54 2.83 -4.73
C LYS A 167 -22.66 2.55 -5.93
N VAL A 168 -21.38 2.39 -5.66
CA VAL A 168 -20.40 1.92 -6.62
C VAL A 168 -20.02 0.48 -6.30
N VAL A 169 -19.89 -0.33 -7.33
CA VAL A 169 -19.29 -1.67 -7.26
C VAL A 169 -18.27 -1.82 -8.38
N ILE A 170 -17.32 -2.72 -8.18
CA ILE A 170 -16.37 -3.10 -9.22
C ILE A 170 -16.71 -4.48 -9.72
N LEU A 171 -16.85 -4.61 -11.02
CA LEU A 171 -17.13 -5.88 -11.68
C LEU A 171 -16.39 -5.92 -13.01
N ASN A 172 -15.59 -6.98 -13.23
CA ASN A 172 -14.81 -7.19 -14.46
C ASN A 172 -13.99 -5.97 -14.92
N ASP A 173 -13.23 -5.39 -13.98
CA ASP A 173 -12.37 -4.24 -14.23
C ASP A 173 -13.11 -2.94 -14.60
N GLU A 174 -14.40 -2.87 -14.25
CA GLU A 174 -15.20 -1.68 -14.43
C GLU A 174 -15.81 -1.20 -13.11
N LEU A 175 -15.80 0.11 -12.91
CA LEU A 175 -16.61 0.80 -11.90
C LEU A 175 -18.01 0.96 -12.45
N LEU A 176 -18.98 0.50 -11.70
CA LEU A 176 -20.41 0.64 -11.97
C LEU A 176 -21.03 1.47 -10.85
N LEU A 177 -21.34 2.73 -11.12
CA LEU A 177 -21.96 3.66 -10.19
C LEU A 177 -23.45 3.81 -10.51
N TYR A 178 -24.30 3.32 -9.64
CA TYR A 178 -25.72 3.61 -9.68
C TYR A 178 -26.03 4.86 -8.88
N THR A 179 -26.82 5.71 -9.48
CA THR A 179 -27.24 7.00 -8.91
C THR A 179 -28.74 7.11 -8.80
N SER A 180 -29.45 6.23 -9.47
CA SER A 180 -30.88 6.03 -9.38
C SER A 180 -31.24 4.65 -9.95
N THR A 181 -32.51 4.26 -9.84
CA THR A 181 -33.04 3.01 -10.43
C THR A 181 -33.06 3.02 -11.97
N SER A 182 -32.80 4.17 -12.60
CA SER A 182 -32.85 4.35 -14.05
C SER A 182 -31.51 4.74 -14.68
N GLU A 183 -30.47 5.01 -13.86
CA GLU A 183 -29.19 5.53 -14.35
C GLU A 183 -27.98 4.80 -13.77
N LEU A 184 -27.08 4.43 -14.67
CA LEU A 184 -25.78 3.81 -14.38
C LEU A 184 -24.69 4.63 -15.07
N TYR A 185 -23.66 4.97 -14.33
CA TYR A 185 -22.40 5.47 -14.86
C TYR A 185 -21.34 4.38 -14.75
N ARG A 186 -20.56 4.21 -15.82
CA ARG A 186 -19.50 3.20 -15.84
C ARG A 186 -18.20 3.71 -16.43
N THR A 187 -17.10 3.19 -15.95
CA THR A 187 -15.74 3.45 -16.47
C THR A 187 -14.84 2.24 -16.19
N SER A 188 -13.85 2.03 -17.04
CA SER A 188 -12.79 1.05 -16.76
C SER A 188 -11.92 1.47 -15.58
N THR A 189 -11.48 0.52 -14.75
CA THR A 189 -10.45 0.73 -13.72
C THR A 189 -9.04 0.52 -14.28
N ALA A 190 -8.92 -0.05 -15.49
CA ALA A 190 -7.64 -0.34 -16.09
C ALA A 190 -6.85 0.94 -16.40
N PRO A 191 -5.53 0.95 -16.13
CA PRO A 191 -4.69 2.11 -16.41
C PRO A 191 -4.78 2.57 -17.87
N GLY A 192 -4.98 3.89 -18.06
CA GLY A 192 -5.08 4.49 -19.39
C GLY A 192 -6.42 4.31 -20.12
N GLN A 193 -7.36 3.52 -19.58
CA GLN A 193 -8.68 3.27 -20.18
C GLN A 193 -9.83 3.98 -19.44
N TYR A 194 -9.50 4.93 -18.61
CA TYR A 194 -10.46 5.67 -17.82
C TYR A 194 -11.30 6.63 -18.68
N GLY A 195 -12.60 6.53 -18.58
CA GLY A 195 -13.55 7.42 -19.26
C GLY A 195 -15.00 7.05 -18.95
N TRP A 196 -15.75 7.97 -18.33
CA TRP A 196 -17.11 7.74 -17.89
C TRP A 196 -18.11 7.71 -19.06
N SER A 197 -19.04 6.77 -19.01
CA SER A 197 -20.21 6.70 -19.90
C SER A 197 -21.48 6.56 -19.05
N ARG A 198 -22.56 7.21 -19.49
CA ARG A 198 -23.89 7.10 -18.87
C ARG A 198 -24.71 6.08 -19.63
N GLN A 199 -25.40 5.22 -18.92
CA GLN A 199 -26.29 4.20 -19.47
C GLN A 199 -27.65 4.22 -18.78
N SER A 200 -28.70 3.85 -19.50
CA SER A 200 -30.03 3.71 -18.94
C SER A 200 -30.19 2.32 -18.33
N VAL A 201 -30.84 2.25 -17.18
CA VAL A 201 -31.19 1.03 -16.47
C VAL A 201 -32.67 0.76 -16.65
N THR A 202 -33.04 -0.51 -16.83
CA THR A 202 -34.41 -0.99 -16.98
C THR A 202 -34.69 -2.20 -16.11
N GLY A 203 -35.93 -2.41 -15.71
CA GLY A 203 -36.35 -3.58 -14.94
C GLY A 203 -36.23 -3.46 -13.42
N LEU A 204 -35.63 -2.38 -12.91
CA LEU A 204 -35.67 -2.07 -11.49
C LEU A 204 -36.99 -1.33 -11.14
N PRO A 205 -37.65 -1.70 -10.03
CA PRO A 205 -38.71 -0.88 -9.46
C PRO A 205 -38.20 0.48 -8.98
N GLU A 206 -39.08 1.46 -8.91
CA GLU A 206 -38.73 2.80 -8.41
C GLU A 206 -38.28 2.77 -6.92
N GLU A 207 -38.81 1.82 -6.17
CA GLU A 207 -38.53 1.59 -4.75
C GLU A 207 -37.25 0.77 -4.47
N ALA A 208 -36.47 0.42 -5.49
CA ALA A 208 -35.23 -0.33 -5.30
C ALA A 208 -34.22 0.49 -4.50
N ASP A 209 -33.67 -0.12 -3.46
CA ASP A 209 -32.67 0.50 -2.61
C ASP A 209 -31.27 0.33 -3.21
N ILE A 210 -30.80 1.38 -3.88
CA ILE A 210 -29.49 1.42 -4.55
C ILE A 210 -28.35 1.11 -3.56
N THR A 211 -28.47 1.44 -2.28
CA THR A 211 -27.43 1.23 -1.29
C THR A 211 -27.16 -0.24 -0.98
N THR A 212 -28.10 -1.12 -1.33
CA THR A 212 -27.99 -2.58 -1.17
C THR A 212 -27.26 -3.28 -2.32
N LEU A 213 -26.89 -2.54 -3.37
CA LEU A 213 -26.19 -3.10 -4.51
C LEU A 213 -24.94 -3.87 -4.10
N THR A 214 -24.84 -5.09 -4.55
CA THR A 214 -23.68 -5.97 -4.38
C THR A 214 -23.45 -6.82 -5.62
N ASN A 215 -22.25 -7.42 -5.74
CA ASN A 215 -21.92 -8.33 -6.82
C ASN A 215 -21.60 -9.72 -6.30
N PHE A 216 -21.98 -10.74 -7.06
CA PHE A 216 -21.69 -12.13 -6.76
C PHE A 216 -21.74 -12.98 -8.04
N ASN A 217 -20.75 -13.84 -8.28
CA ASN A 217 -20.67 -14.74 -9.43
C ASN A 217 -20.97 -14.04 -10.78
N ASP A 218 -20.25 -12.94 -11.05
CA ASP A 218 -20.40 -12.14 -12.27
C ASP A 218 -21.82 -11.60 -12.51
N ARG A 219 -22.60 -11.45 -11.46
CA ARG A 219 -23.93 -10.83 -11.47
C ARG A 219 -24.02 -9.74 -10.41
N LEU A 220 -24.94 -8.83 -10.63
CA LEU A 220 -25.31 -7.80 -9.70
C LEU A 220 -26.63 -8.16 -9.02
N TYR A 221 -26.75 -7.76 -7.75
CA TYR A 221 -27.95 -7.99 -6.93
C TYR A 221 -28.31 -6.70 -6.20
N ILE A 222 -29.62 -6.44 -6.09
CA ILE A 222 -30.20 -5.29 -5.39
C ILE A 222 -31.52 -5.69 -4.75
N LEU A 223 -31.93 -4.96 -3.70
CA LEU A 223 -33.21 -5.15 -3.03
C LEU A 223 -34.24 -4.11 -3.46
N ALA A 224 -35.48 -4.55 -3.60
CA ALA A 224 -36.67 -3.72 -3.75
C ALA A 224 -37.83 -4.34 -2.93
N GLU A 225 -38.32 -3.67 -1.90
CA GLU A 225 -39.46 -4.10 -1.08
C GLU A 225 -39.39 -5.57 -0.59
N GLY A 226 -38.19 -6.03 -0.24
CA GLY A 226 -37.94 -7.39 0.23
C GLY A 226 -37.78 -8.44 -0.88
N ALA A 227 -37.90 -8.07 -2.14
CA ALA A 227 -37.56 -8.91 -3.28
C ALA A 227 -36.10 -8.66 -3.72
N VAL A 228 -35.44 -9.70 -4.23
CA VAL A 228 -34.09 -9.61 -4.78
C VAL A 228 -34.22 -9.49 -6.30
N TYR A 229 -33.54 -8.49 -6.87
CA TYR A 229 -33.37 -8.33 -8.32
C TYR A 229 -31.93 -8.65 -8.70
N SER A 230 -31.74 -9.22 -9.87
CA SER A 230 -30.40 -9.50 -10.40
C SER A 230 -30.24 -9.01 -11.83
N SER A 231 -29.01 -8.62 -12.16
CA SER A 231 -28.59 -8.27 -13.51
C SER A 231 -27.33 -9.05 -13.89
N ASP A 232 -27.05 -9.15 -15.17
CA ASP A 232 -25.76 -9.62 -15.66
C ASP A 232 -24.65 -8.56 -15.44
N ILE A 233 -23.46 -8.83 -15.96
CA ILE A 233 -22.30 -7.94 -15.85
C ILE A 233 -22.50 -6.56 -16.49
N THR A 234 -23.51 -6.39 -17.35
CA THR A 234 -23.80 -5.09 -17.97
C THR A 234 -24.46 -4.12 -17.00
N GLY A 235 -25.24 -4.65 -16.04
CA GLY A 235 -25.94 -3.85 -15.04
C GLY A 235 -27.10 -3.01 -15.60
N THR A 236 -27.48 -3.20 -16.85
CA THR A 236 -28.48 -2.35 -17.52
C THR A 236 -29.90 -2.94 -17.57
N SER A 237 -30.04 -4.25 -17.41
CA SER A 237 -31.32 -4.95 -17.40
C SER A 237 -31.45 -5.82 -16.16
N TRP A 238 -32.52 -5.62 -15.42
CA TRP A 238 -32.75 -6.28 -14.14
C TRP A 238 -34.02 -7.13 -14.18
N GLU A 239 -33.97 -8.27 -13.50
CA GLU A 239 -35.10 -9.21 -13.36
C GLU A 239 -35.21 -9.66 -11.90
N GLU A 240 -36.47 -9.86 -11.43
CA GLU A 240 -36.70 -10.40 -10.10
C GLU A 240 -36.24 -11.85 -9.99
N VAL A 241 -35.54 -12.18 -8.89
CA VAL A 241 -35.15 -13.55 -8.55
C VAL A 241 -36.33 -14.27 -7.93
N THR A 242 -37.02 -15.07 -8.73
CA THR A 242 -38.35 -15.64 -8.42
C THR A 242 -38.43 -16.63 -7.23
N GLY A 243 -37.32 -16.97 -6.56
CA GLY A 243 -37.29 -17.91 -5.42
C GLY A 243 -37.39 -17.26 -4.04
N LEU A 244 -37.40 -15.92 -3.93
CA LEU A 244 -37.18 -15.17 -2.68
C LEU A 244 -38.13 -13.99 -2.47
N SER A 245 -39.21 -13.89 -3.21
CA SER A 245 -40.09 -12.71 -3.14
C SER A 245 -40.56 -12.38 -1.72
N GLY A 246 -40.32 -11.18 -1.29
CA GLY A 246 -40.97 -10.52 -0.15
C GLY A 246 -40.39 -10.69 1.24
N ASN A 247 -39.25 -11.36 1.41
CA ASN A 247 -38.74 -11.67 2.76
C ASN A 247 -37.29 -11.28 3.02
N VAL A 248 -36.53 -10.80 2.00
CA VAL A 248 -35.12 -10.41 2.19
C VAL A 248 -35.05 -8.98 2.70
N LEU A 249 -34.31 -8.78 3.79
CA LEU A 249 -34.16 -7.49 4.46
C LEU A 249 -32.85 -6.79 4.15
N SER A 250 -31.78 -7.56 3.88
CA SER A 250 -30.46 -7.02 3.59
C SER A 250 -29.63 -8.00 2.79
N LEU A 251 -28.82 -7.48 1.87
CA LEU A 251 -27.71 -8.18 1.23
C LEU A 251 -26.42 -7.76 1.97
N LEU A 252 -25.64 -8.72 2.43
CA LEU A 252 -24.53 -8.45 3.32
C LEU A 252 -23.19 -8.44 2.60
N ALA A 253 -22.77 -9.59 2.08
CA ALA A 253 -21.43 -9.72 1.53
C ALA A 253 -21.29 -10.94 0.63
N ASN A 254 -20.34 -10.84 -0.29
CA ASN A 254 -19.80 -11.97 -1.03
C ASN A 254 -18.72 -12.65 -0.18
N ILE A 255 -18.98 -13.85 0.30
CA ILE A 255 -18.06 -14.65 1.13
C ILE A 255 -17.21 -15.51 0.17
N PRO A 256 -15.88 -15.39 0.16
CA PRO A 256 -15.03 -16.14 -0.76
C PRO A 256 -15.11 -17.65 -0.53
N SER A 257 -14.84 -18.44 -1.56
CA SER A 257 -14.73 -19.89 -1.46
C SER A 257 -13.63 -20.28 -0.46
N ASN A 258 -13.76 -21.48 0.10
CA ASN A 258 -12.75 -22.04 0.99
C ASN A 258 -12.34 -23.42 0.50
N ASP A 259 -11.15 -23.51 -0.10
CA ASP A 259 -10.63 -24.76 -0.68
C ASP A 259 -10.33 -25.83 0.37
N ILE A 260 -10.03 -25.44 1.62
CA ILE A 260 -9.73 -26.38 2.69
C ILE A 260 -10.99 -27.12 3.15
N THR A 261 -12.11 -26.39 3.26
CA THR A 261 -13.39 -26.97 3.68
C THR A 261 -14.24 -27.43 2.50
N GLY A 262 -13.84 -27.12 1.26
CA GLY A 262 -14.61 -27.37 0.05
C GLY A 262 -15.87 -26.50 -0.09
N ARG A 263 -15.96 -25.39 0.67
CA ARG A 263 -17.11 -24.47 0.59
C ARG A 263 -16.98 -23.59 -0.64
N ALA A 264 -18.04 -23.55 -1.46
CA ALA A 264 -18.14 -22.62 -2.58
C ALA A 264 -18.26 -21.16 -2.10
N ALA A 265 -17.97 -20.22 -3.00
CA ALA A 265 -18.27 -18.80 -2.76
C ALA A 265 -19.79 -18.65 -2.50
N THR A 266 -20.16 -17.71 -1.65
CA THR A 266 -21.51 -17.62 -1.10
C THR A 266 -21.88 -16.14 -0.94
N LEU A 267 -23.08 -15.75 -1.42
CA LEU A 267 -23.69 -14.47 -1.08
C LEU A 267 -24.49 -14.63 0.22
N ALA A 268 -24.21 -13.79 1.19
CA ALA A 268 -24.92 -13.75 2.47
C ALA A 268 -25.96 -12.63 2.50
N GLY A 269 -27.05 -12.86 3.20
CA GLY A 269 -28.13 -11.88 3.43
C GLY A 269 -28.84 -12.11 4.75
N ILE A 270 -29.85 -11.27 5.00
CA ILE A 270 -30.80 -11.40 6.13
C ILE A 270 -32.19 -11.50 5.53
N ARG A 271 -33.00 -12.41 6.06
CA ARG A 271 -34.40 -12.55 5.70
C ARG A 271 -35.30 -12.74 6.92
N LEU A 272 -36.60 -12.61 6.71
CA LEU A 272 -37.59 -13.05 7.69
C LEU A 272 -37.89 -14.53 7.48
N ASN A 273 -37.88 -15.32 8.55
CA ASN A 273 -38.36 -16.69 8.54
C ASN A 273 -39.90 -16.76 8.61
N GLU A 274 -40.50 -17.96 8.57
CA GLU A 274 -41.92 -18.15 8.62
C GLU A 274 -42.60 -17.61 9.93
N ALA A 275 -41.83 -17.48 11.01
CA ALA A 275 -42.28 -16.91 12.26
C ALA A 275 -42.13 -15.37 12.31
N GLY A 276 -41.61 -14.74 11.27
CA GLY A 276 -41.34 -13.30 11.22
C GLY A 276 -40.06 -12.87 11.95
N ALA A 277 -39.23 -13.80 12.39
CA ALA A 277 -37.95 -13.50 13.02
C ALA A 277 -36.85 -13.35 11.97
N GLN A 278 -35.85 -12.49 12.25
CA GLN A 278 -34.70 -12.31 11.35
C GLN A 278 -33.72 -13.48 11.48
N GLU A 279 -33.33 -14.02 10.36
CA GLU A 279 -32.29 -15.04 10.24
C GLU A 279 -31.32 -14.71 9.14
N PHE A 280 -30.07 -15.14 9.27
CA PHE A 280 -29.13 -15.11 8.16
C PHE A 280 -29.59 -16.08 7.07
N CYS A 281 -29.23 -15.76 5.85
CA CYS A 281 -29.46 -16.66 4.73
C CYS A 281 -28.28 -16.57 3.74
N THR A 282 -28.03 -17.66 3.04
CA THR A 282 -26.91 -17.76 2.10
C THR A 282 -27.33 -18.43 0.80
N THR A 283 -26.67 -18.05 -0.30
CA THR A 283 -26.83 -18.68 -1.61
C THR A 283 -25.50 -18.86 -2.30
N THR A 284 -25.35 -19.96 -3.04
CA THR A 284 -24.19 -20.23 -3.89
C THR A 284 -24.49 -20.02 -5.38
N ASP A 285 -25.76 -19.92 -5.75
CA ASP A 285 -26.23 -19.77 -7.14
C ASP A 285 -27.01 -18.46 -7.39
N GLY A 286 -27.27 -17.68 -6.32
CA GLY A 286 -28.07 -16.47 -6.36
C GLY A 286 -29.58 -16.70 -6.49
N GLN A 287 -30.04 -17.95 -6.47
CA GLN A 287 -31.45 -18.34 -6.65
C GLN A 287 -32.00 -19.10 -5.46
N SER A 288 -31.26 -20.11 -5.00
CA SER A 288 -31.67 -20.98 -3.89
C SER A 288 -30.99 -20.53 -2.61
N TRP A 289 -31.79 -20.16 -1.60
CA TRP A 289 -31.26 -19.65 -0.34
C TRP A 289 -31.48 -20.61 0.82
N THR A 290 -30.43 -20.79 1.60
CA THR A 290 -30.40 -21.64 2.78
C THR A 290 -30.46 -20.80 4.05
N SER A 291 -31.26 -21.21 5.05
CA SER A 291 -31.33 -20.58 6.36
C SER A 291 -30.03 -20.73 7.15
N GLY A 292 -29.67 -19.68 7.87
CA GLY A 292 -28.58 -19.64 8.85
C GLY A 292 -29.09 -19.42 10.26
N ASN A 293 -28.24 -18.86 11.13
CA ASN A 293 -28.56 -18.54 12.51
C ASN A 293 -29.46 -17.30 12.63
N ALA A 294 -30.05 -17.10 13.80
CA ALA A 294 -30.81 -15.88 14.12
C ALA A 294 -29.85 -14.67 14.10
N VAL A 295 -30.34 -13.53 13.61
CA VAL A 295 -29.56 -12.28 13.59
C VAL A 295 -29.45 -11.70 15.00
N PRO A 296 -28.23 -11.45 15.50
CA PRO A 296 -28.02 -10.81 16.81
C PRO A 296 -28.55 -9.37 16.83
N GLU A 297 -28.87 -8.90 18.03
CA GLU A 297 -29.17 -7.49 18.28
C GLU A 297 -27.91 -6.63 17.96
N GLY A 298 -28.12 -5.42 17.41
CA GLY A 298 -27.03 -4.53 17.03
C GLY A 298 -26.30 -4.91 15.72
N PHE A 299 -26.71 -5.98 15.03
CA PHE A 299 -26.12 -6.36 13.75
C PHE A 299 -26.46 -5.32 12.66
N PRO A 300 -25.48 -4.90 11.81
CA PRO A 300 -25.70 -3.90 10.78
C PRO A 300 -26.60 -4.47 9.66
N THR A 301 -27.57 -3.67 9.23
CA THR A 301 -28.53 -4.06 8.19
C THR A 301 -28.60 -3.06 7.04
N GLN A 302 -27.97 -1.89 7.14
CA GLN A 302 -28.00 -0.81 6.17
C GLN A 302 -26.59 -0.31 5.88
N HIS A 303 -26.36 0.24 4.70
CA HIS A 303 -25.08 0.80 4.26
C HIS A 303 -23.92 -0.19 4.46
N ILE A 304 -24.12 -1.44 4.04
CA ILE A 304 -23.15 -2.51 4.25
C ILE A 304 -21.96 -2.34 3.32
N TYR A 305 -20.76 -2.39 3.94
CA TYR A 305 -19.48 -2.56 3.27
C TYR A 305 -18.75 -3.77 3.86
N TYR A 306 -17.96 -4.44 3.05
CA TYR A 306 -17.24 -5.62 3.49
C TYR A 306 -15.82 -5.68 2.96
N ALA A 307 -14.98 -6.38 3.70
CA ALA A 307 -13.60 -6.69 3.33
C ALA A 307 -13.36 -8.19 3.45
N ASN A 308 -12.92 -8.80 2.35
CA ASN A 308 -12.53 -10.20 2.30
C ASN A 308 -11.04 -10.36 2.54
N TYR A 309 -10.66 -11.40 3.26
CA TYR A 309 -9.26 -11.76 3.43
C TYR A 309 -9.07 -13.26 3.68
N THR A 310 -7.85 -13.72 3.47
CA THR A 310 -7.47 -15.10 3.77
C THR A 310 -6.49 -15.10 4.93
N THR A 311 -6.76 -15.92 5.93
CA THR A 311 -5.87 -16.09 7.09
C THR A 311 -4.59 -16.86 6.70
N GLY A 312 -3.57 -16.81 7.56
CA GLY A 312 -2.36 -17.63 7.38
C GLY A 312 -2.64 -19.13 7.30
N SER A 313 -3.78 -19.60 7.84
CA SER A 313 -4.28 -20.98 7.71
C SER A 313 -5.06 -21.23 6.41
N ARG A 314 -5.06 -20.29 5.47
CA ARG A 314 -5.79 -20.33 4.19
C ARG A 314 -7.32 -20.41 4.34
N ILE A 315 -7.86 -19.92 5.44
CA ILE A 315 -9.32 -19.82 5.64
C ILE A 315 -9.75 -18.45 5.18
N GLY A 316 -10.65 -18.40 4.19
CA GLY A 316 -11.30 -17.16 3.77
C GLY A 316 -12.24 -16.65 4.85
N GLN A 317 -12.15 -15.37 5.16
CA GLN A 317 -13.00 -14.66 6.11
C GLN A 317 -13.50 -13.36 5.51
N THR A 318 -14.64 -12.90 6.00
CA THR A 318 -15.27 -11.65 5.60
C THR A 318 -15.58 -10.84 6.85
N VAL A 319 -15.19 -9.57 6.85
CA VAL A 319 -15.57 -8.60 7.87
C VAL A 319 -16.48 -7.58 7.23
N ILE A 320 -17.61 -7.28 7.89
CA ILE A 320 -18.52 -6.23 7.45
C ILE A 320 -18.60 -5.10 8.46
N THR A 321 -18.95 -3.94 7.96
CA THR A 321 -19.46 -2.80 8.73
C THR A 321 -20.74 -2.29 8.09
N GLY A 322 -21.46 -1.47 8.81
CA GLY A 322 -22.67 -0.86 8.33
C GLY A 322 -23.41 -0.19 9.49
N MET A 323 -24.60 0.31 9.22
CA MET A 323 -25.44 0.92 10.21
C MET A 323 -26.40 -0.11 10.80
N PRO A 324 -26.52 -0.22 12.14
CA PRO A 324 -27.52 -1.06 12.79
C PRO A 324 -28.92 -0.49 12.53
N ARG A 325 -29.92 -1.37 12.63
CA ARG A 325 -31.32 -0.99 12.43
C ARG A 325 -31.90 -0.20 13.64
N SER A 326 -31.29 -0.34 14.81
CA SER A 326 -31.58 0.44 16.01
C SER A 326 -30.66 1.66 16.06
N ASN A 327 -31.15 2.77 16.64
CA ASN A 327 -30.34 3.99 16.85
C ASN A 327 -29.21 3.81 17.88
N GLU A 328 -28.58 2.64 17.91
CA GLU A 328 -27.38 2.41 18.68
C GLU A 328 -26.20 3.07 17.98
N GLU A 329 -25.55 3.98 18.69
CA GLU A 329 -24.50 4.87 18.20
C GLU A 329 -23.14 4.16 18.04
N LYS A 330 -23.09 2.81 17.94
CA LYS A 330 -21.82 2.08 17.88
C LYS A 330 -21.59 1.41 16.54
N THR A 331 -20.48 1.75 15.91
CA THR A 331 -19.97 0.98 14.80
C THR A 331 -19.26 -0.28 15.31
N ILE A 332 -19.86 -1.44 15.10
CA ILE A 332 -19.29 -2.74 15.46
C ILE A 332 -19.01 -3.50 14.16
N PRO A 333 -17.75 -3.82 13.84
CA PRO A 333 -17.44 -4.72 12.75
C PRO A 333 -17.85 -6.17 13.13
N TRP A 334 -18.35 -6.92 12.16
CA TRP A 334 -18.74 -8.31 12.33
C TRP A 334 -17.99 -9.21 11.37
N MET A 335 -17.60 -10.39 11.82
CA MET A 335 -16.81 -11.33 11.05
C MET A 335 -17.55 -12.65 10.87
N THR A 336 -17.40 -13.23 9.67
CA THR A 336 -17.86 -14.57 9.35
C THR A 336 -16.84 -15.34 8.53
N ALA A 337 -16.92 -16.66 8.59
CA ALA A 337 -16.22 -17.55 7.66
C ALA A 337 -17.15 -18.20 6.64
N ASP A 338 -18.47 -18.17 6.85
CA ASP A 338 -19.45 -18.93 6.05
C ASP A 338 -20.73 -18.15 5.69
N GLY A 339 -20.96 -17.00 6.29
CA GLY A 339 -22.14 -16.16 6.08
C GLY A 339 -23.38 -16.55 6.90
N THR A 340 -23.32 -17.64 7.67
CA THR A 340 -24.44 -18.14 8.48
C THR A 340 -24.25 -17.89 9.98
N ASP A 341 -22.99 -17.73 10.40
CA ASP A 341 -22.59 -17.44 11.77
C ASP A 341 -21.67 -16.24 11.79
N TRP A 342 -21.97 -15.26 12.65
CA TRP A 342 -21.25 -13.98 12.69
C TRP A 342 -20.83 -13.66 14.12
N ALA A 343 -19.59 -13.22 14.25
CA ALA A 343 -19.00 -12.80 15.53
C ALA A 343 -18.74 -11.28 15.53
N ALA A 344 -19.19 -10.61 16.58
CA ALA A 344 -18.87 -9.19 16.82
C ALA A 344 -17.37 -9.05 17.11
N LEU A 345 -16.72 -8.10 16.46
CA LEU A 345 -15.32 -7.75 16.71
C LEU A 345 -15.24 -6.57 17.67
N GLU A 346 -15.46 -6.85 18.94
CA GLU A 346 -15.48 -5.85 20.01
C GLU A 346 -14.31 -6.01 20.96
N THR A 347 -13.88 -4.92 21.58
CA THR A 347 -12.92 -4.89 22.67
C THR A 347 -13.52 -4.27 23.91
N ASN A 348 -13.13 -4.74 25.09
CA ASN A 348 -13.49 -4.13 26.37
C ASN A 348 -12.63 -2.90 26.73
N THR A 349 -11.68 -2.53 25.86
CA THR A 349 -10.79 -1.39 26.05
C THR A 349 -11.42 -0.17 25.39
N GLU A 350 -11.93 0.75 26.17
CA GLU A 350 -12.69 1.93 25.71
C GLU A 350 -11.93 2.77 24.65
N ASN A 351 -10.63 2.94 24.81
CA ASN A 351 -9.79 3.73 23.87
C ASN A 351 -9.34 2.95 22.62
N ALA A 352 -9.74 1.72 22.46
CA ALA A 352 -9.38 0.87 21.32
C ALA A 352 -10.62 0.28 20.63
N SER A 353 -11.83 0.72 20.98
CA SER A 353 -13.05 0.34 20.26
C SER A 353 -13.06 0.94 18.86
N CYS A 354 -13.83 0.33 17.95
CA CYS A 354 -14.11 0.95 16.66
C CYS A 354 -14.82 2.29 16.90
N PRO A 355 -14.36 3.38 16.27
CA PRO A 355 -15.02 4.68 16.45
C PRO A 355 -16.41 4.68 15.84
N ASP A 356 -17.32 5.41 16.48
CA ASP A 356 -18.68 5.58 15.99
C ASP A 356 -18.68 6.50 14.77
N MET A 357 -19.31 6.06 13.69
CA MET A 357 -19.41 6.84 12.47
C MET A 357 -20.62 6.45 11.62
N ASP A 358 -21.19 7.42 10.95
CA ASP A 358 -22.22 7.17 9.95
C ASP A 358 -21.62 6.58 8.68
N ASN A 359 -22.35 5.67 8.03
CA ASN A 359 -21.97 5.04 6.77
C ASN A 359 -20.51 4.53 6.76
N PRO A 360 -20.08 3.68 7.72
CA PRO A 360 -18.71 3.25 7.91
C PRO A 360 -18.26 2.34 6.77
N PHE A 361 -17.24 2.78 6.02
CA PHE A 361 -16.60 1.96 5.01
C PHE A 361 -15.43 1.18 5.63
N ILE A 362 -15.38 -0.13 5.40
CA ILE A 362 -14.26 -0.99 5.81
C ILE A 362 -13.55 -1.57 4.60
N MET A 363 -12.23 -1.59 4.66
CA MET A 363 -11.39 -2.28 3.68
C MET A 363 -10.26 -3.03 4.35
N ARG A 364 -9.72 -4.03 3.63
CA ARG A 364 -8.45 -4.64 3.98
C ARG A 364 -7.40 -4.24 2.96
N TYR A 365 -6.34 -3.64 3.45
CA TYR A 365 -5.27 -3.12 2.62
C TYR A 365 -3.93 -3.32 3.34
N ASN A 366 -2.88 -3.73 2.64
CA ASN A 366 -1.55 -3.96 3.22
C ASN A 366 -1.57 -4.79 4.53
N ASN A 367 -2.36 -5.88 4.57
CA ASN A 367 -2.55 -6.79 5.72
C ASN A 367 -3.18 -6.16 6.99
N ARG A 368 -3.73 -4.94 6.90
CA ARG A 368 -4.46 -4.27 7.97
C ARG A 368 -5.89 -3.97 7.54
N PHE A 369 -6.77 -3.85 8.50
CA PHE A 369 -8.09 -3.27 8.28
C PHE A 369 -8.01 -1.76 8.45
N TYR A 370 -8.74 -1.06 7.61
CA TYR A 370 -8.94 0.38 7.68
C TYR A 370 -10.43 0.67 7.67
N ILE A 371 -10.84 1.66 8.46
CA ILE A 371 -12.21 2.14 8.50
C ILE A 371 -12.22 3.66 8.44
N PHE A 372 -13.14 4.21 7.68
CA PHE A 372 -13.41 5.63 7.60
C PHE A 372 -14.88 5.86 7.23
N GLY A 373 -15.41 7.04 7.52
CA GLY A 373 -16.81 7.33 7.26
C GLY A 373 -17.24 8.66 7.89
N GLY A 374 -18.52 8.80 8.15
CA GLY A 374 -19.08 9.99 8.78
C GLY A 374 -18.79 11.25 7.96
N THR A 375 -18.05 12.17 8.56
CA THR A 375 -17.64 13.44 7.94
C THR A 375 -16.37 13.34 7.09
N MET A 376 -15.83 12.13 6.90
CA MET A 376 -14.63 11.87 6.08
C MET A 376 -13.39 12.66 6.53
N GLU A 377 -13.17 12.79 7.83
CA GLU A 377 -12.03 13.52 8.41
C GLU A 377 -10.87 12.60 8.76
N ASP A 378 -11.18 11.43 9.36
CA ASP A 378 -10.20 10.53 9.92
C ASP A 378 -10.27 9.13 9.31
N ILE A 379 -9.12 8.44 9.31
CA ILE A 379 -9.02 7.01 9.04
C ILE A 379 -8.50 6.33 10.31
N TYR A 380 -9.05 5.16 10.60
CA TYR A 380 -8.58 4.30 11.69
C TYR A 380 -8.09 2.98 11.14
N GLU A 381 -7.11 2.38 11.80
CA GLU A 381 -6.54 1.10 11.42
C GLU A 381 -6.65 0.06 12.53
N SER A 382 -6.68 -1.21 12.12
CA SER A 382 -6.64 -2.36 13.01
C SER A 382 -5.93 -3.55 12.35
N GLU A 383 -5.17 -4.32 13.12
CA GLU A 383 -4.57 -5.58 12.63
C GLU A 383 -5.60 -6.72 12.54
N THR A 384 -6.53 -6.74 13.47
CA THR A 384 -7.48 -7.85 13.67
C THR A 384 -8.94 -7.49 13.41
N GLY A 385 -9.27 -6.19 13.28
CA GLY A 385 -10.63 -5.69 13.25
C GLY A 385 -11.26 -5.49 14.64
N ILE A 386 -10.55 -5.82 15.72
CA ILE A 386 -11.05 -5.75 17.11
C ILE A 386 -10.61 -4.47 17.80
N ALA A 387 -9.30 -4.21 17.81
CA ALA A 387 -8.72 -3.02 18.42
C ALA A 387 -8.33 -2.03 17.32
N TRP A 388 -8.79 -0.80 17.47
CA TRP A 388 -8.63 0.27 16.48
C TRP A 388 -7.80 1.41 17.04
N GLN A 389 -7.05 2.07 16.19
CA GLN A 389 -6.30 3.28 16.50
C GLN A 389 -6.37 4.24 15.33
N GLU A 390 -6.27 5.53 15.61
CA GLU A 390 -6.10 6.54 14.58
C GLU A 390 -4.78 6.32 13.85
N ILE A 391 -4.79 6.55 12.55
CA ILE A 391 -3.68 6.20 11.69
C ILE A 391 -2.55 7.25 11.77
N GLU A 392 -1.33 6.82 11.48
CA GLU A 392 -0.19 7.72 11.38
C GLU A 392 -0.31 8.68 10.17
N ARG A 393 0.35 9.83 10.26
CA ARG A 393 0.26 10.99 9.34
C ARG A 393 0.44 10.72 7.84
N LYS A 394 0.89 9.55 7.44
CA LYS A 394 1.15 9.20 6.03
C LYS A 394 -0.07 8.65 5.28
N PHE A 395 -1.12 8.26 5.99
CA PHE A 395 -2.27 7.56 5.45
C PHE A 395 -3.54 8.39 5.66
N LEU A 396 -3.59 9.58 5.10
CA LEU A 396 -4.61 10.57 5.39
C LEU A 396 -5.61 10.70 4.24
N LEU A 397 -6.84 11.08 4.59
CA LEU A 397 -7.82 11.60 3.65
C LEU A 397 -7.43 13.03 3.21
N PRO A 398 -7.68 13.43 1.95
CA PRO A 398 -7.51 14.81 1.54
C PRO A 398 -8.36 15.75 2.39
N PRO A 399 -7.88 16.95 2.78
CA PRO A 399 -8.67 17.92 3.50
C PRO A 399 -9.97 18.33 2.78
N SER A 400 -10.02 18.17 1.46
CA SER A 400 -11.22 18.44 0.65
C SER A 400 -12.34 17.40 0.86
N PHE A 401 -12.08 16.29 1.55
CA PHE A 401 -13.10 15.28 1.89
C PHE A 401 -13.91 15.69 3.12
N ALA A 402 -13.29 16.43 4.03
CA ALA A 402 -13.90 16.82 5.30
C ALA A 402 -15.28 17.49 5.10
N GLY A 403 -16.26 17.05 5.89
CA GLY A 403 -17.62 17.53 5.85
C GLY A 403 -18.51 16.93 4.75
N LYS A 404 -18.00 16.04 3.90
CA LYS A 404 -18.79 15.36 2.86
C LYS A 404 -19.41 14.09 3.44
N THR A 405 -20.71 14.06 3.56
CA THR A 405 -21.48 12.95 4.18
C THR A 405 -22.09 12.00 3.15
N SER A 406 -22.26 12.43 1.89
CA SER A 406 -22.79 11.60 0.82
C SER A 406 -21.67 11.10 -0.09
N TYR A 407 -21.34 9.82 0.03
CA TYR A 407 -20.26 9.15 -0.70
C TYR A 407 -20.54 7.67 -0.90
N THR A 408 -19.81 7.06 -1.82
CA THR A 408 -19.71 5.62 -1.98
C THR A 408 -18.27 5.23 -2.29
N VAL A 409 -17.86 4.05 -1.84
CA VAL A 409 -16.47 3.60 -1.93
C VAL A 409 -16.41 2.19 -2.50
N ALA A 410 -15.41 1.93 -3.34
CA ALA A 410 -15.06 0.59 -3.79
C ALA A 410 -13.53 0.43 -3.80
N VAL A 411 -13.06 -0.79 -3.59
CA VAL A 411 -11.64 -1.13 -3.67
C VAL A 411 -11.40 -2.03 -4.87
N ASP A 412 -10.50 -1.60 -5.74
CA ASP A 412 -10.06 -2.36 -6.90
C ASP A 412 -8.77 -3.09 -6.53
N HIS A 413 -8.79 -4.42 -6.63
CA HIS A 413 -7.63 -5.25 -6.33
C HIS A 413 -6.91 -5.66 -7.60
N THR A 414 -5.58 -5.73 -7.51
CA THR A 414 -4.75 -6.27 -8.60
C THR A 414 -5.18 -7.70 -8.91
N PRO A 415 -5.54 -8.02 -10.16
CA PRO A 415 -5.88 -9.38 -10.53
C PRO A 415 -4.75 -10.36 -10.22
N GLN A 416 -5.12 -11.59 -9.85
CA GLN A 416 -4.15 -12.62 -9.55
C GLN A 416 -3.26 -12.94 -10.77
N GLY A 417 -1.94 -12.97 -10.56
CA GLY A 417 -0.96 -13.26 -11.61
C GLY A 417 -0.41 -12.03 -12.34
N VAL A 418 -0.91 -10.83 -12.07
CA VAL A 418 -0.34 -9.58 -12.59
C VAL A 418 0.93 -9.24 -11.83
N THR A 419 2.06 -9.19 -12.54
CA THR A 419 3.38 -8.88 -11.99
C THR A 419 3.96 -7.55 -12.50
N ALA A 420 3.51 -7.07 -13.65
CA ALA A 420 3.96 -5.80 -14.24
C ALA A 420 3.51 -4.63 -13.34
N VAL A 421 4.45 -3.74 -13.01
CA VAL A 421 4.21 -2.64 -12.05
C VAL A 421 3.17 -1.65 -12.55
N ASP A 422 3.12 -1.40 -13.86
CA ASP A 422 2.19 -0.51 -14.53
C ASP A 422 0.76 -1.08 -14.66
N GLU A 423 0.62 -2.40 -14.50
CA GLU A 423 -0.67 -3.10 -14.50
C GLU A 423 -1.21 -3.36 -13.09
N LYS A 424 -0.40 -3.13 -12.05
CA LYS A 424 -0.84 -3.28 -10.67
C LYS A 424 -1.86 -2.21 -10.32
N ARG A 425 -2.95 -2.67 -9.69
CA ARG A 425 -4.03 -1.85 -9.15
C ARG A 425 -3.89 -1.80 -7.63
N ASP A 426 -4.87 -2.03 -6.86
CA ASP A 426 -5.03 -1.78 -5.44
C ASP A 426 -5.38 -0.31 -5.21
N PHE A 427 -6.42 0.13 -5.92
CA PHE A 427 -6.95 1.47 -5.82
C PHE A 427 -8.18 1.52 -4.92
N ILE A 428 -8.27 2.59 -4.13
CA ILE A 428 -9.45 2.95 -3.37
C ILE A 428 -10.17 4.04 -4.17
N TRP A 429 -11.40 3.77 -4.59
CA TRP A 429 -12.22 4.71 -5.31
C TRP A 429 -13.25 5.32 -4.36
N VAL A 430 -13.25 6.63 -4.21
CA VAL A 430 -14.24 7.38 -3.44
C VAL A 430 -14.97 8.33 -4.37
N ILE A 431 -16.29 8.21 -4.39
CA ILE A 431 -17.16 9.03 -5.23
C ILE A 431 -18.10 9.81 -4.33
N PHE A 432 -18.01 11.13 -4.42
CA PHE A 432 -18.87 12.08 -3.72
C PHE A 432 -19.94 12.60 -4.65
N GLY A 433 -21.18 12.26 -4.38
CA GLY A 433 -22.36 12.79 -5.06
C GLY A 433 -23.40 13.22 -4.03
N GLY A 434 -24.36 14.05 -4.40
CA GLY A 434 -25.45 14.43 -3.50
C GLY A 434 -25.09 15.44 -2.39
N ASN A 435 -23.89 16.03 -2.45
CA ASN A 435 -23.47 17.08 -1.49
C ASN A 435 -23.83 18.50 -1.94
N GLY A 436 -24.75 18.66 -2.89
CA GLY A 436 -25.13 19.95 -3.46
C GLY A 436 -24.09 20.58 -4.40
N THR A 437 -23.03 19.84 -4.70
CA THR A 437 -21.95 20.21 -5.62
C THR A 437 -21.86 19.20 -6.77
N ALA A 438 -20.99 19.48 -7.75
CA ALA A 438 -20.68 18.52 -8.78
C ALA A 438 -20.11 17.23 -8.16
N THR A 439 -20.41 16.09 -8.79
CA THR A 439 -19.86 14.79 -8.37
C THR A 439 -18.35 14.80 -8.51
N GLU A 440 -17.66 14.35 -7.49
CA GLU A 440 -16.21 14.20 -7.47
C GLU A 440 -15.83 12.74 -7.43
N VAL A 441 -14.86 12.34 -8.24
CA VAL A 441 -14.30 10.99 -8.24
C VAL A 441 -12.84 11.06 -7.83
N TRP A 442 -12.49 10.34 -6.78
CA TRP A 442 -11.15 10.28 -6.25
C TRP A 442 -10.62 8.86 -6.25
N ARG A 443 -9.34 8.73 -6.55
CA ARG A 443 -8.62 7.46 -6.53
C ARG A 443 -7.46 7.55 -5.56
N GLY A 444 -7.50 6.74 -4.50
CA GLY A 444 -6.40 6.55 -3.56
C GLY A 444 -5.54 5.38 -3.99
N ARG A 445 -4.24 5.49 -3.80
CA ARG A 445 -3.27 4.42 -4.03
C ARG A 445 -2.25 4.40 -2.91
N LEU A 446 -2.00 3.22 -2.35
CA LEU A 446 -0.87 3.02 -1.45
C LEU A 446 0.43 3.04 -2.25
N ASN A 447 1.30 3.93 -1.86
CA ASN A 447 2.59 4.11 -2.49
C ASN A 447 3.63 3.19 -1.83
N LYS A 448 3.70 1.94 -2.29
CA LYS A 448 4.73 0.98 -1.87
C LYS A 448 6.01 1.25 -2.65
N LEU A 449 6.89 2.06 -2.10
CA LEU A 449 8.23 2.31 -2.66
C LEU A 449 9.33 1.58 -1.90
N GLY A 450 9.02 0.97 -0.75
CA GLY A 450 9.95 0.12 0.00
C GLY A 450 10.11 -1.24 -0.68
N PHE A 451 11.33 -1.72 -0.80
CA PHE A 451 11.61 -3.11 -1.14
C PHE A 451 11.12 -3.98 0.02
N GLU A 452 10.19 -4.90 -0.24
CA GLU A 452 9.97 -6.01 0.70
C GLU A 452 11.32 -6.76 0.77
N ARG A 453 11.94 -6.76 1.94
CA ARG A 453 13.07 -7.65 2.20
C ARG A 453 12.50 -9.06 2.29
N GLU A 454 12.93 -9.94 1.38
CA GLU A 454 12.74 -11.38 1.50
C GLU A 454 13.46 -11.93 2.76
#